data_1a588037ed70feabb39616a2e69917d7
#
_entry.id   1a588037ed70feabb39616a2e69917d7
#
_cell.length_a   1.000
_cell.length_b   1.000
_cell.length_c   1.000
_cell.angle_alpha   90.00
_cell.angle_beta   90.00
_cell.angle_gamma   90.00
#
_symmetry.space_group_name_H-M   'P 1'
#
loop_
_entity.id
_entity.type
_entity.pdbx_description
1 polymer ?
#
loop_
_entity_poly.entity_id
_entity_poly.type
_entity_poly.pdbx_seq_one_letter_code
_entity_poly.pdbx_strand_id
1 'polypeptide(L)'
;MNPGKPSRPGPADTVAETIERRRRLQERQRGIEARSDDSGSESGPMQAGDRPQPPDMPAQGLDHPGRESELGLAPRFMAPGYLGSAKLQDMVAVITGGDSGIGRAVAVLFAREGADVCVVALSSEDDARETCRRIEEEGRRGEYILGDVKD
;
A
#
# COMPACT_ATOMS: atom_id res chain seq x y z
N MET A 1 6.02 9.46 31.31
CA MET A 1 4.96 10.13 30.52
C MET A 1 4.54 9.16 29.44
N ASN A 2 3.30 8.69 29.47
CA ASN A 2 2.77 7.69 28.57
C ASN A 2 2.31 8.40 27.29
N PRO A 3 2.83 8.08 26.08
CA PRO A 3 2.33 8.70 24.86
C PRO A 3 0.87 8.28 24.65
N GLY A 4 0.02 9.29 24.51
CA GLY A 4 -1.43 9.12 24.45
C GLY A 4 -1.87 8.12 23.38
N LYS A 5 -2.76 7.23 23.81
CA LYS A 5 -3.51 6.29 22.97
C LYS A 5 -4.18 7.08 21.84
N PRO A 6 -4.02 6.69 20.57
CA PRO A 6 -4.70 7.37 19.49
C PRO A 6 -6.21 7.33 19.75
N SER A 7 -6.86 8.47 19.60
CA SER A 7 -8.30 8.60 19.77
C SER A 7 -9.03 7.67 18.79
N ARG A 8 -10.06 6.95 19.29
CA ARG A 8 -10.98 6.19 18.44
C ARG A 8 -11.49 7.10 17.32
N PRO A 9 -11.60 6.59 16.08
CA PRO A 9 -12.28 7.32 15.02
C PRO A 9 -13.68 7.71 15.53
N GLY A 10 -14.08 8.95 15.26
CA GLY A 10 -15.40 9.46 15.56
C GLY A 10 -16.51 8.63 14.87
N PRO A 11 -17.77 8.92 15.13
CA PRO A 11 -18.89 8.20 14.52
C PRO A 11 -18.71 8.18 13.01
N ALA A 12 -18.99 7.00 12.40
CA ALA A 12 -18.87 6.82 10.96
C ALA A 12 -19.62 7.97 10.24
N ASP A 13 -18.94 8.59 9.29
CA ASP A 13 -19.53 9.64 8.46
C ASP A 13 -20.85 9.14 7.87
N THR A 14 -21.82 10.01 7.81
CA THR A 14 -23.08 9.69 7.11
C THR A 14 -22.81 9.43 5.63
N VAL A 15 -23.69 8.71 4.96
CA VAL A 15 -23.56 8.44 3.52
C VAL A 15 -23.38 9.74 2.73
N ALA A 16 -24.08 10.80 3.12
CA ALA A 16 -23.98 12.11 2.49
C ALA A 16 -22.59 12.74 2.66
N GLU A 17 -22.01 12.68 3.86
CA GLU A 17 -20.65 13.17 4.13
C GLU A 17 -19.58 12.38 3.38
N THR A 18 -19.77 11.07 3.27
CA THR A 18 -18.87 10.20 2.49
C THR A 18 -18.92 10.56 1.00
N ILE A 19 -20.11 10.80 0.44
CA ILE A 19 -20.30 11.20 -0.96
C ILE A 19 -19.63 12.57 -1.20
N GLU A 20 -19.86 13.53 -0.33
CA GLU A 20 -19.29 14.87 -0.44
C GLU A 20 -17.75 14.84 -0.34
N ARG A 21 -17.20 14.06 0.57
CA ARG A 21 -15.75 13.84 0.68
C ARG A 21 -15.16 13.26 -0.61
N ARG A 22 -15.80 12.21 -1.18
CA ARG A 22 -15.36 11.62 -2.47
C ARG A 22 -15.42 12.62 -3.61
N ARG A 23 -16.44 13.45 -3.67
CA ARG A 23 -16.56 14.50 -4.67
C ARG A 23 -15.44 15.51 -4.60
N ARG A 24 -15.10 16.01 -3.40
CA ARG A 24 -13.97 16.93 -3.18
C ARG A 24 -12.63 16.32 -3.56
N LEU A 25 -12.43 15.03 -3.27
CA LEU A 25 -11.21 14.31 -3.65
C LEU A 25 -11.11 14.18 -5.18
N GLN A 26 -12.19 13.85 -5.86
CA GLN A 26 -12.22 13.80 -7.33
C GLN A 26 -11.96 15.16 -7.97
N GLU A 27 -12.52 16.24 -7.43
CA GLU A 27 -12.26 17.60 -7.90
C GLU A 27 -10.79 17.99 -7.71
N ARG A 28 -10.21 17.64 -6.56
CA ARG A 28 -8.79 17.85 -6.29
C ARG A 28 -7.90 17.05 -7.25
N GLN A 29 -8.24 15.80 -7.53
CA GLN A 29 -7.51 14.94 -8.45
C GLN A 29 -7.55 15.49 -9.88
N ARG A 30 -8.72 15.90 -10.36
CA ARG A 30 -8.87 16.59 -11.67
C ARG A 30 -8.03 17.86 -11.75
N GLY A 31 -7.94 18.62 -10.65
CA GLY A 31 -7.10 19.82 -10.60
C GLY A 31 -5.59 19.52 -10.66
N ILE A 32 -5.17 18.34 -10.17
CA ILE A 32 -3.78 17.87 -10.27
C ILE A 32 -3.51 17.36 -11.69
N GLU A 33 -4.41 16.57 -12.26
CA GLU A 33 -4.31 16.06 -13.63
C GLU A 33 -4.25 17.19 -14.65
N ALA A 34 -5.12 18.22 -14.52
CA ALA A 34 -5.11 19.40 -15.39
C ALA A 34 -3.81 20.22 -15.31
N ARG A 35 -3.06 20.15 -14.20
CA ARG A 35 -1.77 20.81 -14.05
C ARG A 35 -0.60 19.98 -14.59
N SER A 36 -0.75 18.65 -14.62
CA SER A 36 0.26 17.76 -15.19
C SER A 36 0.26 17.79 -16.71
N ASP A 37 -0.87 18.04 -17.35
CA ASP A 37 -0.96 18.16 -18.80
C ASP A 37 -0.21 19.39 -19.36
N ASP A 38 0.00 20.43 -18.55
CA ASP A 38 0.69 21.66 -18.98
C ASP A 38 2.23 21.55 -18.85
N SER A 39 2.76 20.48 -18.27
CA SER A 39 4.21 20.32 -18.03
C SER A 39 4.96 19.54 -19.12
N GLY A 40 4.35 19.26 -20.26
CA GLY A 40 5.03 18.73 -21.46
C GLY A 40 5.75 17.38 -21.27
N SER A 41 5.47 16.66 -20.19
CA SER A 41 5.93 15.30 -20.02
C SER A 41 4.92 14.37 -20.68
N GLU A 42 5.34 13.67 -21.71
CA GLU A 42 4.61 12.58 -22.37
C GLU A 42 4.38 11.39 -21.42
N SER A 43 3.80 11.63 -20.25
CA SER A 43 3.30 10.54 -19.41
C SER A 43 1.86 10.29 -19.79
N GLY A 44 1.66 9.55 -20.87
CA GLY A 44 0.39 8.85 -21.13
C GLY A 44 -0.02 8.02 -19.92
N PRO A 45 -1.25 7.50 -19.87
CA PRO A 45 -1.69 6.64 -18.79
C PRO A 45 -0.66 5.54 -18.59
N MET A 46 -0.18 5.36 -17.35
CA MET A 46 0.93 4.48 -17.02
C MET A 46 0.56 3.03 -17.37
N GLN A 47 0.89 2.63 -18.59
CA GLN A 47 0.70 1.27 -19.05
C GLN A 47 1.81 0.39 -18.47
N ALA A 48 1.55 -0.88 -18.32
CA ALA A 48 2.52 -1.84 -17.76
C ALA A 48 3.84 -1.89 -18.54
N GLY A 49 3.83 -1.52 -19.84
CA GLY A 49 5.01 -1.44 -20.69
C GLY A 49 5.93 -0.24 -20.46
N ASP A 50 5.44 0.82 -19.82
CA ASP A 50 6.21 2.07 -19.64
C ASP A 50 7.08 2.03 -18.37
N ARG A 51 7.02 0.95 -17.60
CA ARG A 51 7.85 0.79 -16.41
C ARG A 51 9.27 0.37 -16.81
N PRO A 52 10.30 1.11 -16.41
CA PRO A 52 11.67 0.69 -16.68
C PRO A 52 11.90 -0.69 -16.04
N GLN A 53 12.19 -1.68 -16.88
CA GLN A 53 12.59 -3.01 -16.45
C GLN A 53 14.11 -3.03 -16.27
N PRO A 54 14.64 -3.80 -15.31
CA PRO A 54 16.07 -4.03 -15.24
C PRO A 54 16.51 -4.74 -16.52
N PRO A 55 17.67 -4.35 -17.13
CA PRO A 55 18.13 -4.95 -18.40
C PRO A 55 18.45 -6.44 -18.26
N ASP A 56 18.89 -6.83 -17.07
CA ASP A 56 19.24 -8.21 -16.74
C ASP A 56 18.60 -8.64 -15.42
N MET A 57 17.93 -9.78 -15.46
CA MET A 57 17.40 -10.44 -14.26
C MET A 57 18.41 -11.52 -13.86
N PRO A 58 19.16 -11.37 -12.76
CA PRO A 58 20.12 -12.38 -12.33
C PRO A 58 19.39 -13.69 -12.00
N ALA A 59 19.94 -14.80 -12.50
CA ALA A 59 19.48 -16.12 -12.08
C ALA A 59 19.83 -16.31 -10.60
N GLN A 60 18.84 -16.55 -9.76
CA GLN A 60 19.01 -16.77 -8.34
C GLN A 60 18.34 -18.07 -7.92
N GLY A 61 19.07 -18.92 -7.19
CA GLY A 61 18.49 -20.05 -6.45
C GLY A 61 18.33 -19.61 -5.00
N LEU A 62 17.10 -19.50 -4.53
CA LEU A 62 16.82 -19.25 -3.11
C LEU A 62 16.42 -20.57 -2.44
N ASP A 63 16.87 -20.77 -1.21
CA ASP A 63 16.41 -21.89 -0.40
C ASP A 63 14.93 -21.72 -0.04
N HIS A 64 14.20 -22.82 0.00
CA HIS A 64 12.79 -22.78 0.38
C HIS A 64 12.62 -22.29 1.83
N PRO A 65 11.73 -21.33 2.13
CA PRO A 65 10.61 -20.80 1.30
C PRO A 65 10.99 -19.65 0.36
N GLY A 66 12.24 -19.21 0.29
CA GLY A 66 12.69 -18.07 -0.51
C GLY A 66 12.21 -16.73 0.06
N ARG A 67 13.12 -15.98 0.68
CA ARG A 67 12.77 -14.69 1.29
C ARG A 67 13.00 -13.56 0.29
N GLU A 68 12.08 -12.60 0.27
CA GLU A 68 12.20 -11.40 -0.56
C GLU A 68 13.48 -10.60 -0.24
N SER A 69 13.88 -10.57 1.04
CA SER A 69 15.11 -9.91 1.50
C SER A 69 16.40 -10.52 0.95
N GLU A 70 16.36 -11.76 0.45
CA GLU A 70 17.48 -12.46 -0.16
C GLU A 70 17.60 -12.22 -1.67
N LEU A 71 16.61 -11.55 -2.28
CA LEU A 71 16.64 -11.21 -3.69
C LEU A 71 17.69 -10.12 -3.96
N GLY A 72 18.59 -10.36 -4.90
CA GLY A 72 19.58 -9.38 -5.36
C GLY A 72 18.93 -8.16 -6.03
N LEU A 73 17.73 -8.34 -6.58
CA LEU A 73 16.90 -7.28 -7.13
C LEU A 73 15.58 -7.25 -6.36
N ALA A 74 15.44 -6.28 -5.47
CA ALA A 74 14.24 -6.11 -4.65
C ALA A 74 13.01 -5.73 -5.49
N PRO A 75 11.83 -6.30 -5.21
CA PRO A 75 10.59 -5.90 -5.85
C PRO A 75 10.25 -4.43 -5.62
N ARG A 76 9.66 -3.80 -6.63
CA ARG A 76 9.17 -2.41 -6.54
C ARG A 76 7.70 -2.41 -6.13
N PHE A 77 7.43 -2.19 -4.86
CA PHE A 77 6.06 -2.23 -4.31
C PHE A 77 5.48 -0.86 -3.93
N MET A 78 6.29 0.21 -3.98
CA MET A 78 5.87 1.53 -3.45
C MET A 78 4.98 2.34 -4.41
N ALA A 79 5.00 2.07 -5.71
CA ALA A 79 4.25 2.82 -6.73
C ALA A 79 4.27 4.36 -6.50
N PRO A 80 5.43 5.06 -6.58
CA PRO A 80 5.59 6.43 -6.12
C PRO A 80 4.74 7.45 -6.91
N GLY A 81 4.35 7.13 -8.14
CA GLY A 81 3.48 7.98 -8.96
C GLY A 81 1.98 7.78 -8.71
N TYR A 82 1.59 6.83 -7.85
CA TYR A 82 0.18 6.60 -7.54
C TYR A 82 -0.27 7.47 -6.37
N LEU A 83 -1.26 8.31 -6.61
CA LEU A 83 -1.90 9.12 -5.58
C LEU A 83 -3.18 8.42 -5.10
N GLY A 84 -3.30 8.19 -3.81
CA GLY A 84 -4.52 7.65 -3.22
C GLY A 84 -5.71 8.59 -3.41
N SER A 85 -6.87 8.04 -3.62
CA SER A 85 -8.15 8.76 -3.79
C SER A 85 -9.15 8.46 -2.67
N ALA A 86 -8.66 7.91 -1.57
CA ALA A 86 -9.44 7.54 -0.37
C ALA A 86 -10.58 6.53 -0.66
N LYS A 87 -10.36 5.60 -1.60
CA LYS A 87 -11.35 4.56 -1.94
C LYS A 87 -11.65 3.64 -0.77
N LEU A 88 -10.67 3.44 0.12
CA LEU A 88 -10.78 2.56 1.28
C LEU A 88 -10.72 3.34 2.60
N GLN A 89 -11.08 4.62 2.56
CA GLN A 89 -11.03 5.50 3.73
C GLN A 89 -11.78 4.89 4.91
N ASP A 90 -11.09 4.78 6.06
CA ASP A 90 -11.59 4.26 7.33
C ASP A 90 -12.08 2.78 7.28
N MET A 91 -11.68 2.04 6.24
CA MET A 91 -11.87 0.60 6.16
C MET A 91 -10.73 -0.14 6.85
N VAL A 92 -10.98 -1.40 7.19
CA VAL A 92 -9.97 -2.33 7.67
C VAL A 92 -9.82 -3.46 6.66
N ALA A 93 -8.59 -3.73 6.25
CA ALA A 93 -8.26 -4.83 5.35
C ALA A 93 -7.45 -5.90 6.08
N VAL A 94 -7.70 -7.16 5.77
CA VAL A 94 -6.86 -8.30 6.19
C VAL A 94 -6.24 -8.90 4.93
N ILE A 95 -4.91 -9.02 4.92
CA ILE A 95 -4.17 -9.49 3.74
C ILE A 95 -3.30 -10.68 4.15
N THR A 96 -3.65 -11.85 3.66
CA THR A 96 -2.85 -13.07 3.83
C THR A 96 -1.65 -13.05 2.88
N GLY A 97 -0.47 -13.41 3.36
CA GLY A 97 0.78 -13.27 2.60
C GLY A 97 1.12 -11.80 2.31
N GLY A 98 0.70 -10.89 3.19
CA GLY A 98 0.97 -9.46 3.06
C GLY A 98 2.38 -9.02 3.47
N ASP A 99 3.19 -9.95 3.92
CA ASP A 99 4.57 -9.73 4.37
C ASP A 99 5.53 -9.42 3.22
N SER A 100 5.25 -9.89 2.00
CA SER A 100 6.15 -9.74 0.87
C SER A 100 5.44 -9.70 -0.48
N GLY A 101 6.19 -9.46 -1.55
CA GLY A 101 5.74 -9.58 -2.94
C GLY A 101 4.47 -8.80 -3.24
N ILE A 102 3.51 -9.49 -3.87
CA ILE A 102 2.22 -8.92 -4.28
C ILE A 102 1.41 -8.47 -3.06
N GLY A 103 1.40 -9.28 -1.98
CA GLY A 103 0.65 -8.97 -0.77
C GLY A 103 1.12 -7.66 -0.10
N ARG A 104 2.43 -7.45 -0.01
CA ARG A 104 3.02 -6.18 0.48
C ARG A 104 2.61 -5.00 -0.41
N ALA A 105 2.68 -5.14 -1.72
CA ALA A 105 2.29 -4.09 -2.64
C ALA A 105 0.80 -3.70 -2.46
N VAL A 106 -0.07 -4.70 -2.32
CA VAL A 106 -1.50 -4.48 -2.03
C VAL A 106 -1.69 -3.79 -0.68
N ALA A 107 -0.97 -4.22 0.37
CA ALA A 107 -1.07 -3.65 1.71
C ALA A 107 -0.72 -2.15 1.73
N VAL A 108 0.40 -1.78 1.08
CA VAL A 108 0.84 -0.38 0.97
C VAL A 108 -0.18 0.46 0.18
N LEU A 109 -0.68 -0.05 -0.95
CA LEU A 109 -1.66 0.68 -1.75
C LEU A 109 -3.01 0.81 -1.04
N PHE A 110 -3.44 -0.19 -0.28
CA PHE A 110 -4.66 -0.09 0.53
C PHE A 110 -4.52 0.95 1.64
N ALA A 111 -3.35 1.00 2.29
CA ALA A 111 -3.06 2.06 3.26
C ALA A 111 -3.09 3.44 2.60
N ARG A 112 -2.51 3.62 1.41
CA ARG A 112 -2.55 4.86 0.65
C ARG A 112 -3.98 5.26 0.24
N GLU A 113 -4.86 4.28 0.04
CA GLU A 113 -6.28 4.52 -0.20
C GLU A 113 -7.09 4.76 1.09
N GLY A 114 -6.44 4.74 2.26
CA GLY A 114 -7.03 5.11 3.54
C GLY A 114 -7.47 3.96 4.43
N ALA A 115 -7.09 2.71 4.13
CA ALA A 115 -7.40 1.56 4.99
C ALA A 115 -6.37 1.39 6.11
N ASP A 116 -6.82 0.90 7.27
CA ASP A 116 -5.95 0.22 8.23
C ASP A 116 -5.76 -1.22 7.76
N VAL A 117 -4.58 -1.78 7.93
CA VAL A 117 -4.26 -3.09 7.34
C VAL A 117 -3.71 -4.04 8.39
N CYS A 118 -4.27 -5.25 8.44
CA CYS A 118 -3.71 -6.38 9.18
C CYS A 118 -3.08 -7.37 8.18
N VAL A 119 -1.79 -7.61 8.34
CA VAL A 119 -1.02 -8.57 7.54
C VAL A 119 -1.01 -9.92 8.25
N VAL A 120 -1.33 -10.99 7.54
CA VAL A 120 -1.17 -12.37 8.04
C VAL A 120 0.01 -13.01 7.31
N ALA A 121 1.02 -13.41 8.06
CA ALA A 121 2.22 -14.05 7.55
C ALA A 121 2.43 -15.43 8.21
N LEU A 122 2.98 -16.39 7.46
CA LEU A 122 3.21 -17.73 8.00
C LEU A 122 4.33 -17.73 9.05
N SER A 123 5.49 -17.16 8.72
CA SER A 123 6.68 -17.22 9.57
C SER A 123 7.66 -16.05 9.42
N SER A 124 7.48 -15.19 8.41
CA SER A 124 8.43 -14.10 8.09
C SER A 124 8.09 -12.84 8.89
N GLU A 125 8.41 -12.84 10.19
CA GLU A 125 8.09 -11.73 11.09
C GLU A 125 8.75 -10.41 10.67
N ASP A 126 10.02 -10.44 10.29
CA ASP A 126 10.76 -9.23 9.89
C ASP A 126 10.14 -8.59 8.64
N ASP A 127 9.74 -9.40 7.66
CA ASP A 127 9.06 -8.93 6.46
C ASP A 127 7.67 -8.35 6.77
N ALA A 128 6.94 -8.99 7.69
CA ALA A 128 5.64 -8.49 8.15
C ALA A 128 5.78 -7.15 8.89
N ARG A 129 6.80 -6.99 9.73
CA ARG A 129 7.12 -5.72 10.40
C ARG A 129 7.47 -4.62 9.41
N GLU A 130 8.28 -4.94 8.40
CA GLU A 130 8.62 -3.98 7.35
C GLU A 130 7.36 -3.52 6.60
N THR A 131 6.43 -4.44 6.29
CA THR A 131 5.17 -4.08 5.66
C THR A 131 4.32 -3.18 6.55
N CYS A 132 4.22 -3.48 7.85
CA CYS A 132 3.51 -2.61 8.81
C CYS A 132 4.13 -1.22 8.88
N ARG A 133 5.47 -1.12 8.89
CA ARG A 133 6.17 0.17 8.86
C ARG A 133 5.81 0.98 7.61
N ARG A 134 5.71 0.34 6.44
CA ARG A 134 5.29 1.01 5.19
C ARG A 134 3.84 1.50 5.25
N ILE A 135 2.95 0.73 5.87
CA ILE A 135 1.56 1.13 6.10
C ILE A 135 1.48 2.37 7.00
N GLU A 136 2.31 2.41 8.06
CA GLU A 136 2.40 3.55 8.97
C GLU A 136 2.95 4.81 8.29
N GLU A 137 3.89 4.67 7.35
CA GLU A 137 4.40 5.77 6.53
C GLU A 137 3.30 6.39 5.64
N GLU A 138 2.29 5.61 5.23
CA GLU A 138 1.10 6.11 4.54
C GLU A 138 0.06 6.73 5.50
N GLY A 139 0.39 6.83 6.81
CA GLY A 139 -0.46 7.44 7.83
C GLY A 139 -1.59 6.55 8.33
N ARG A 140 -1.52 5.24 8.11
CA ARG A 140 -2.54 4.27 8.53
C ARG A 140 -1.96 3.30 9.56
N ARG A 141 -2.83 2.54 10.22
CA ARG A 141 -2.41 1.55 11.20
C ARG A 141 -2.08 0.24 10.51
N GLY A 142 -0.86 -0.27 10.74
CA GLY A 142 -0.38 -1.58 10.34
C GLY A 142 -0.27 -2.52 11.53
N GLU A 143 -0.87 -3.69 11.42
CA GLU A 143 -0.76 -4.78 12.39
C GLU A 143 -0.38 -6.06 11.67
N TYR A 144 0.27 -7.00 12.35
CA TYR A 144 0.53 -8.31 11.77
C TYR A 144 0.20 -9.45 12.72
N ILE A 145 -0.13 -10.59 12.14
CA ILE A 145 -0.37 -11.86 12.83
C ILE A 145 0.49 -12.93 12.16
N LEU A 146 1.21 -13.69 12.96
CA LEU A 146 1.89 -14.89 12.48
C LEU A 146 0.98 -16.10 12.70
N GLY A 147 0.73 -16.85 11.63
CA GLY A 147 -0.11 -18.04 11.71
C GLY A 147 -0.35 -18.69 10.35
N ASP A 148 -0.68 -19.97 10.36
CA ASP A 148 -1.14 -20.69 9.18
C ASP A 148 -2.65 -20.49 9.03
N VAL A 149 -3.08 -20.02 7.87
CA VAL A 149 -4.51 -19.78 7.57
C VAL A 149 -5.33 -21.08 7.46
N LYS A 150 -4.68 -22.23 7.57
CA LYS A 150 -5.34 -23.56 7.61
C LYS A 150 -5.78 -23.97 9.02
N ASP A 151 -5.24 -23.34 10.05
CA ASP A 151 -5.54 -23.59 11.44
C ASP A 151 -6.61 -22.60 11.94
#